data_369da9710b11116d7d68de55aab624d1
#
_entry.id   369da9710b11116d7d68de55aab624d1
#
_cell.length_a   1.000
_cell.length_b   1.000
_cell.length_c   1.000
_cell.angle_alpha   90.00
_cell.angle_beta   90.00
_cell.angle_gamma   90.00
#
_symmetry.space_group_name_H-M   'P 1'
#
loop_
_entity.id
_entity.type
_entity.pdbx_description
1 polymer ?
#
loop_
_entity_poly.entity_id
_entity_poly.type
_entity_poly.pdbx_seq_one_letter_code
_entity_poly.pdbx_strand_id
1 'polypeptide(L)'
;VTPPGHFTTLSWTLLTGADTTMTSAIRLMQAQSIADGVAAGEGYVAPSQNLVMADKDGVAMVMVGRMPRRGERHQGKGRLPSLGWMAENRWQGFFPYEENPRFLDPEGGIVGNTNNKIVDQPYPAHVSFDWGDTSRVQRWTRLMQEREVHSRESFIAAQLDTVSPDARTILPLIGKDLWFTGEAAPEGTPERLRQRALTLLAEWDGEMNEHLPEPLIYAAWVRALQHRLIVDELGPLSAEFAHVEPLFLERVFRDIEGAGRWCDVMQSGPVETCTDVARMALDDALLWLTETNGRGVESWRWGDAHEATHDHPVLGKTPFLKW
;
A
#
# COMPACT_ATOMS: atom_id res chain seq x y z
N VAL A 1 -4.15 -23.78 1.81
CA VAL A 1 -4.84 -25.08 1.69
C VAL A 1 -4.79 -25.77 3.07
N THR A 2 -5.96 -26.13 3.60
CA THR A 2 -6.03 -26.85 4.89
C THR A 2 -5.63 -28.32 4.69
N PRO A 3 -4.69 -28.87 5.47
CA PRO A 3 -4.30 -30.26 5.35
C PRO A 3 -5.50 -31.22 5.57
N PRO A 4 -5.50 -32.39 4.95
CA PRO A 4 -6.55 -33.39 5.17
C PRO A 4 -6.73 -33.71 6.66
N GLY A 5 -7.98 -33.85 7.10
CA GLY A 5 -8.31 -34.11 8.52
C GLY A 5 -8.21 -32.91 9.45
N HIS A 6 -7.96 -31.73 8.93
CA HIS A 6 -7.92 -30.49 9.70
C HIS A 6 -9.03 -29.53 9.29
N PHE A 7 -9.42 -28.65 10.22
CA PHE A 7 -10.33 -27.53 9.96
C PHE A 7 -9.61 -26.23 10.28
N THR A 8 -9.75 -25.24 9.41
CA THR A 8 -9.29 -23.88 9.70
C THR A 8 -10.38 -23.16 10.50
N THR A 9 -10.00 -22.57 11.62
CA THR A 9 -10.87 -21.72 12.45
C THR A 9 -10.29 -20.31 12.51
N LEU A 10 -11.16 -19.32 12.64
CA LEU A 10 -10.77 -17.91 12.70
C LEU A 10 -10.98 -17.39 14.14
N SER A 11 -9.92 -16.86 14.73
CA SER A 11 -9.99 -16.03 15.94
C SER A 11 -9.95 -14.57 15.52
N TRP A 12 -11.04 -13.87 15.73
CA TRP A 12 -11.20 -12.47 15.33
C TRP A 12 -11.95 -11.70 16.42
N THR A 13 -11.49 -10.50 16.74
CA THR A 13 -12.06 -9.67 17.81
C THR A 13 -13.53 -9.30 17.57
N LEU A 14 -13.97 -9.28 16.31
CA LEU A 14 -15.38 -9.06 15.97
C LEU A 14 -16.29 -10.26 16.29
N LEU A 15 -15.75 -11.48 16.43
CA LEU A 15 -16.51 -12.67 16.78
C LEU A 15 -16.82 -12.71 18.28
N THR A 16 -17.58 -11.73 18.75
CA THR A 16 -18.00 -11.60 20.17
C THR A 16 -19.47 -11.21 20.25
N GLY A 17 -20.16 -11.73 21.25
CA GLY A 17 -21.54 -11.29 21.61
C GLY A 17 -21.58 -9.97 22.38
N ALA A 18 -20.42 -9.38 22.70
CA ALA A 18 -20.30 -8.14 23.49
C ALA A 18 -19.64 -7.04 22.66
N ASP A 19 -20.06 -6.86 21.41
CA ASP A 19 -19.57 -5.79 20.55
C ASP A 19 -20.26 -4.46 20.91
N THR A 20 -19.48 -3.49 21.32
CA THR A 20 -19.91 -2.13 21.69
C THR A 20 -19.40 -1.07 20.70
N THR A 21 -18.88 -1.47 19.55
CA THR A 21 -18.29 -0.56 18.55
C THR A 21 -19.27 0.54 18.10
N MET A 22 -20.52 0.19 17.82
CA MET A 22 -21.52 1.20 17.43
C MET A 22 -21.85 2.18 18.57
N THR A 23 -21.91 1.70 19.81
CA THR A 23 -22.10 2.57 20.98
C THR A 23 -20.92 3.53 21.16
N SER A 24 -19.70 3.03 20.95
CA SER A 24 -18.48 3.85 20.95
C SER A 24 -18.52 4.90 19.83
N ALA A 25 -18.90 4.51 18.61
CA ALA A 25 -19.02 5.44 17.48
C ALA A 25 -20.02 6.58 17.78
N ILE A 26 -21.19 6.27 18.39
CA ILE A 26 -22.17 7.31 18.78
C ILE A 26 -21.59 8.23 19.86
N ARG A 27 -20.84 7.69 20.84
CA ARG A 27 -20.16 8.52 21.86
C ARG A 27 -19.09 9.42 21.24
N LEU A 28 -18.33 8.93 20.24
CA LEU A 28 -17.37 9.73 19.49
C LEU A 28 -18.04 10.91 18.78
N MET A 29 -19.25 10.71 18.21
CA MET A 29 -20.00 11.82 17.58
C MET A 29 -20.45 12.88 18.61
N GLN A 30 -20.51 12.55 19.91
CA GLN A 30 -20.91 13.45 20.99
C GLN A 30 -19.73 14.08 21.73
N ALA A 31 -18.50 13.60 21.45
CA ALA A 31 -17.29 14.12 22.08
C ALA A 31 -17.09 15.61 21.81
N GLN A 32 -16.73 16.35 22.85
CA GLN A 32 -16.46 17.79 22.79
C GLN A 32 -14.97 18.13 23.00
N SER A 33 -14.18 17.13 23.32
CA SER A 33 -12.74 17.27 23.58
C SER A 33 -12.01 16.00 23.16
N ILE A 34 -10.68 16.08 23.03
CA ILE A 34 -9.80 14.92 22.84
C ILE A 34 -10.00 13.92 23.99
N ALA A 35 -10.13 14.39 25.23
CA ALA A 35 -10.36 13.51 26.38
C ALA A 35 -11.66 12.71 26.26
N ASP A 36 -12.75 13.33 25.80
CA ASP A 36 -14.02 12.64 25.55
C ASP A 36 -13.87 11.61 24.42
N GLY A 37 -13.14 11.96 23.36
CA GLY A 37 -12.87 11.06 22.25
C GLY A 37 -12.03 9.84 22.66
N VAL A 38 -11.00 10.04 23.46
CA VAL A 38 -10.21 8.95 24.05
C VAL A 38 -11.08 8.04 24.90
N ALA A 39 -11.90 8.59 25.80
CA ALA A 39 -12.80 7.83 26.65
C ALA A 39 -13.87 7.05 25.84
N ALA A 40 -14.40 7.67 24.78
CA ALA A 40 -15.34 6.99 23.88
C ALA A 40 -14.70 5.83 23.13
N GLY A 41 -13.41 5.93 22.79
CA GLY A 41 -12.64 4.88 22.10
C GLY A 41 -12.47 3.59 22.89
N GLU A 42 -12.57 3.60 24.22
CA GLU A 42 -12.45 2.41 25.07
C GLU A 42 -13.47 1.33 24.72
N GLY A 43 -14.69 1.73 24.37
CA GLY A 43 -15.76 0.80 23.97
C GLY A 43 -15.66 0.26 22.55
N TYR A 44 -14.70 0.71 21.75
CA TYR A 44 -14.53 0.28 20.38
C TYR A 44 -13.87 -1.10 20.33
N VAL A 45 -14.53 -2.09 19.73
CA VAL A 45 -14.06 -3.48 19.73
C VAL A 45 -13.28 -3.81 18.48
N ALA A 46 -13.86 -3.58 17.31
CA ALA A 46 -13.26 -3.95 16.00
C ALA A 46 -13.94 -3.20 14.84
N PRO A 47 -13.23 -3.08 13.68
CA PRO A 47 -11.81 -3.38 13.47
C PRO A 47 -10.91 -2.38 14.17
N SER A 48 -9.64 -2.72 14.44
CA SER A 48 -8.69 -1.73 14.98
C SER A 48 -8.48 -0.58 14.01
N GLN A 49 -8.49 0.65 14.52
CA GLN A 49 -8.35 1.89 13.76
C GLN A 49 -7.41 2.86 14.49
N ASN A 50 -6.77 3.74 13.75
CA ASN A 50 -6.10 4.90 14.31
C ASN A 50 -7.09 6.06 14.34
N LEU A 51 -7.54 6.42 15.53
CA LEU A 51 -8.42 7.57 15.76
C LEU A 51 -7.56 8.82 15.92
N VAL A 52 -7.62 9.72 14.94
CA VAL A 52 -6.95 11.03 14.98
C VAL A 52 -7.95 12.07 15.43
N MET A 53 -7.56 12.90 16.37
CA MET A 53 -8.41 13.93 16.98
C MET A 53 -7.66 15.24 17.09
N ALA A 54 -8.40 16.34 17.02
CA ALA A 54 -7.91 17.68 17.31
C ALA A 54 -9.00 18.49 17.97
N ASP A 55 -8.62 19.33 18.92
CA ASP A 55 -9.46 20.36 19.50
C ASP A 55 -8.65 21.68 19.63
N LYS A 56 -9.20 22.67 20.32
CA LYS A 56 -8.53 23.96 20.48
C LYS A 56 -7.26 23.91 21.33
N ASP A 57 -7.07 22.85 22.10
CA ASP A 57 -6.00 22.73 23.09
C ASP A 57 -4.89 21.78 22.63
N GLY A 58 -5.14 20.89 21.63
CA GLY A 58 -4.12 19.95 21.17
C GLY A 58 -4.53 19.00 20.06
N VAL A 59 -3.68 17.99 19.84
CA VAL A 59 -3.86 16.94 18.84
C VAL A 59 -3.59 15.57 19.46
N ALA A 60 -4.29 14.53 18.99
CA ALA A 60 -4.08 13.18 19.48
C ALA A 60 -4.27 12.13 18.38
N MET A 61 -3.55 11.01 18.51
CA MET A 61 -3.81 9.78 17.79
C MET A 61 -3.81 8.61 18.78
N VAL A 62 -4.88 7.81 18.76
CA VAL A 62 -5.02 6.63 19.61
C VAL A 62 -5.48 5.44 18.77
N MET A 63 -4.83 4.29 18.93
CA MET A 63 -5.32 3.06 18.34
C MET A 63 -6.54 2.57 19.13
N VAL A 64 -7.72 2.59 18.51
CA VAL A 64 -8.93 1.99 19.06
C VAL A 64 -9.07 0.54 18.59
N GLY A 65 -9.86 -0.25 19.28
CA GLY A 65 -10.03 -1.68 19.04
C GLY A 65 -9.31 -2.53 20.08
N ARG A 66 -9.87 -3.73 20.32
CA ARG A 66 -9.31 -4.68 21.28
C ARG A 66 -8.04 -5.33 20.71
N MET A 67 -6.95 -5.23 21.45
CA MET A 67 -5.66 -5.85 21.10
C MET A 67 -5.52 -7.19 21.82
N PRO A 68 -5.54 -8.34 21.11
CA PRO A 68 -5.42 -9.67 21.72
C PRO A 68 -4.04 -9.88 22.33
N ARG A 69 -3.98 -10.40 23.55
CA ARG A 69 -2.76 -10.83 24.21
C ARG A 69 -2.38 -12.23 23.75
N ARG A 70 -1.24 -12.34 23.10
CA ARG A 70 -0.63 -13.60 22.65
C ARG A 70 0.60 -13.89 23.49
N GLY A 71 0.69 -15.11 24.03
CA GLY A 71 1.84 -15.51 24.82
C GLY A 71 3.16 -15.49 24.00
N GLU A 72 4.30 -15.44 24.67
CA GLU A 72 5.62 -15.41 24.03
C GLU A 72 5.82 -16.60 23.09
N ARG A 73 5.37 -17.79 23.47
CA ARG A 73 5.49 -19.03 22.70
C ARG A 73 4.41 -19.21 21.61
N HIS A 74 3.54 -18.24 21.40
CA HIS A 74 2.55 -18.30 20.32
C HIS A 74 3.25 -18.38 18.97
N GLN A 75 3.03 -19.46 18.20
CA GLN A 75 3.80 -19.80 17.00
C GLN A 75 3.70 -18.77 15.89
N GLY A 76 2.51 -18.30 15.56
CA GLY A 76 2.33 -17.40 14.42
C GLY A 76 2.16 -15.93 14.79
N LYS A 77 1.95 -15.58 16.07
CA LYS A 77 1.59 -14.22 16.53
C LYS A 77 0.43 -13.58 15.75
N GLY A 78 -0.34 -14.40 15.02
CA GLY A 78 -1.45 -13.96 14.18
C GLY A 78 -1.11 -13.79 12.70
N ARG A 79 0.16 -13.97 12.29
CA ARG A 79 0.59 -13.86 10.89
C ARG A 79 0.26 -15.10 10.05
N LEU A 80 0.47 -16.29 10.65
CA LEU A 80 0.32 -17.58 9.98
C LEU A 80 -0.66 -18.47 10.75
N PRO A 81 -1.32 -19.44 10.08
CA PRO A 81 -2.06 -20.47 10.76
C PRO A 81 -1.21 -21.17 11.82
N SER A 82 -1.77 -21.42 12.98
CA SER A 82 -1.11 -22.08 14.10
C SER A 82 -1.96 -23.24 14.60
N LEU A 83 -1.34 -24.18 15.32
CA LEU A 83 -2.00 -25.38 15.83
C LEU A 83 -2.99 -25.00 16.95
N GLY A 84 -4.29 -24.93 16.62
CA GLY A 84 -5.33 -24.45 17.53
C GLY A 84 -5.58 -25.29 18.78
N TRP A 85 -5.12 -26.56 18.78
CA TRP A 85 -5.17 -27.45 19.96
C TRP A 85 -4.08 -27.19 20.99
N MET A 86 -3.03 -26.44 20.62
CA MET A 86 -1.96 -26.08 21.54
C MET A 86 -2.36 -24.82 22.34
N ALA A 87 -2.24 -24.91 23.66
CA ALA A 87 -2.69 -23.86 24.58
C ALA A 87 -1.94 -22.54 24.36
N GLU A 88 -0.65 -22.58 24.01
CA GLU A 88 0.19 -21.43 23.71
C GLU A 88 -0.28 -20.62 22.49
N ASN A 89 -1.06 -21.22 21.59
CA ASN A 89 -1.59 -20.55 20.40
C ASN A 89 -2.95 -19.88 20.64
N ARG A 90 -3.47 -19.97 21.88
CA ARG A 90 -4.72 -19.29 22.25
C ARG A 90 -4.45 -17.88 22.74
N TRP A 91 -5.43 -17.01 22.54
CA TRP A 91 -5.42 -15.69 23.15
C TRP A 91 -5.52 -15.81 24.68
N GLN A 92 -4.72 -15.01 25.38
CA GLN A 92 -4.69 -14.92 26.84
C GLN A 92 -5.47 -13.69 27.33
N GLY A 93 -6.60 -13.40 26.71
CA GLY A 93 -7.40 -12.21 26.93
C GLY A 93 -6.96 -11.05 26.03
N PHE A 94 -7.17 -9.83 26.50
CA PHE A 94 -6.88 -8.60 25.79
C PHE A 94 -5.97 -7.71 26.63
N PHE A 95 -5.24 -6.81 25.98
CA PHE A 95 -4.56 -5.72 26.65
C PHE A 95 -5.61 -4.72 27.15
N PRO A 96 -5.38 -4.04 28.29
CA PRO A 96 -6.14 -2.86 28.69
C PRO A 96 -6.09 -1.80 27.60
N TYR A 97 -7.17 -1.04 27.44
CA TYR A 97 -7.23 0.00 26.39
C TYR A 97 -6.14 1.05 26.54
N GLU A 98 -5.76 1.36 27.78
CA GLU A 98 -4.70 2.33 28.10
C GLU A 98 -3.32 1.91 27.57
N GLU A 99 -3.13 0.60 27.34
CA GLU A 99 -1.90 0.05 26.77
C GLU A 99 -1.91 0.04 25.24
N ASN A 100 -2.99 0.43 24.56
CA ASN A 100 -2.98 0.60 23.12
C ASN A 100 -2.05 1.77 22.73
N PRO A 101 -1.37 1.69 21.56
CA PRO A 101 -0.55 2.78 21.04
C PRO A 101 -1.31 4.09 21.04
N ARG A 102 -0.70 5.13 21.64
CA ARG A 102 -1.28 6.46 21.72
C ARG A 102 -0.23 7.56 21.71
N PHE A 103 -0.60 8.67 21.09
CA PHE A 103 0.19 9.88 20.99
C PHE A 103 -0.74 11.02 21.37
N LEU A 104 -0.56 11.54 22.55
CA LEU A 104 -1.35 12.62 23.11
C LEU A 104 -0.47 13.86 23.18
N ASP A 105 -0.81 14.86 22.40
CA ASP A 105 -0.12 16.15 22.34
C ASP A 105 1.42 16.01 22.26
N PRO A 106 1.94 15.31 21.22
CA PRO A 106 3.37 15.05 21.10
C PRO A 106 4.14 16.35 20.92
N GLU A 107 5.39 16.39 21.38
CA GLU A 107 6.27 17.57 21.35
C GLU A 107 6.35 18.25 19.98
N GLY A 108 6.29 17.47 18.88
CA GLY A 108 6.27 18.00 17.52
C GLY A 108 4.94 18.62 17.09
N GLY A 109 3.86 18.53 17.88
CA GLY A 109 2.54 19.10 17.58
C GLY A 109 1.85 18.49 16.35
N ILE A 110 2.35 17.37 15.83
CA ILE A 110 1.85 16.73 14.59
C ILE A 110 1.54 15.27 14.85
N VAL A 111 0.35 14.84 14.48
CA VAL A 111 -0.07 13.44 14.48
C VAL A 111 -0.68 13.09 13.13
N GLY A 112 -0.43 11.89 12.65
CA GLY A 112 -1.00 11.40 11.40
C GLY A 112 -0.63 9.95 11.13
N ASN A 113 -1.39 9.32 10.25
CA ASN A 113 -1.16 7.95 9.84
C ASN A 113 -1.60 7.74 8.38
N THR A 114 -0.82 6.99 7.65
CA THR A 114 -1.09 6.60 6.27
C THR A 114 -1.17 5.07 6.12
N ASN A 115 -1.61 4.37 7.15
CA ASN A 115 -1.58 2.91 7.35
C ASN A 115 -0.17 2.34 7.60
N ASN A 116 0.82 3.19 7.77
CA ASN A 116 2.17 2.79 8.14
C ASN A 116 2.25 2.26 9.57
N LYS A 117 3.34 1.61 9.90
CA LYS A 117 3.66 1.19 11.26
C LYS A 117 3.70 2.40 12.19
N ILE A 118 2.90 2.35 13.27
CA ILE A 118 2.72 3.47 14.21
C ILE A 118 3.57 3.38 15.46
N VAL A 119 4.22 2.24 15.71
CA VAL A 119 5.04 2.02 16.92
C VAL A 119 6.40 1.51 16.54
N ASP A 120 7.43 2.16 17.07
CA ASP A 120 8.81 1.72 16.95
C ASP A 120 9.23 0.88 18.16
N GLN A 121 10.38 0.25 18.06
CA GLN A 121 11.00 -0.43 19.20
C GLN A 121 11.53 0.60 20.23
N PRO A 122 11.45 0.32 21.52
CA PRO A 122 10.83 -0.86 22.10
C PRO A 122 9.34 -0.61 22.47
N TYR A 123 8.42 -1.20 21.73
CA TYR A 123 7.03 -1.30 22.16
C TYR A 123 6.81 -2.66 22.83
N PRO A 124 6.19 -2.73 24.04
CA PRO A 124 6.17 -3.95 24.86
C PRO A 124 5.31 -5.08 24.28
N ALA A 125 4.35 -4.75 23.40
CA ALA A 125 3.43 -5.72 22.83
C ALA A 125 3.55 -5.81 21.32
N HIS A 126 3.42 -7.03 20.78
CA HIS A 126 3.30 -7.23 19.35
C HIS A 126 1.93 -6.75 18.87
N VAL A 127 1.89 -5.79 17.95
CA VAL A 127 0.66 -5.23 17.38
C VAL A 127 0.29 -5.96 16.09
N SER A 128 1.13 -5.88 15.06
CA SER A 128 0.92 -6.53 13.76
C SER A 128 2.24 -6.78 13.04
N PHE A 129 2.23 -7.74 12.12
CA PHE A 129 3.28 -7.90 11.10
C PHE A 129 2.93 -7.15 9.80
N ASP A 130 1.63 -6.95 9.55
CA ASP A 130 1.13 -6.36 8.31
C ASP A 130 0.86 -4.88 8.53
N TRP A 131 1.64 -4.06 7.85
CA TRP A 131 1.56 -2.62 7.85
C TRP A 131 1.56 -2.13 6.41
N GLY A 132 0.91 -1.01 6.15
CA GLY A 132 1.05 -0.33 4.86
C GLY A 132 2.49 0.10 4.60
N ASP A 133 2.79 0.37 3.34
CA ASP A 133 4.09 0.89 2.91
C ASP A 133 4.46 2.21 3.61
N THR A 134 5.74 2.61 3.47
CA THR A 134 6.26 3.83 4.08
C THR A 134 6.28 5.02 3.13
N SER A 135 5.95 4.85 1.88
CA SER A 135 6.08 5.89 0.84
C SER A 135 5.15 7.05 1.11
N ARG A 136 3.89 6.76 1.44
CA ARG A 136 2.90 7.81 1.75
C ARG A 136 3.24 8.56 3.03
N VAL A 137 3.68 7.88 4.09
CA VAL A 137 4.09 8.56 5.33
C VAL A 137 5.34 9.40 5.13
N GLN A 138 6.30 8.97 4.31
CA GLN A 138 7.48 9.78 3.97
C GLN A 138 7.07 11.06 3.23
N ARG A 139 6.13 10.96 2.27
CA ARG A 139 5.62 12.13 1.56
C ARG A 139 4.88 13.06 2.50
N TRP A 140 3.97 12.52 3.31
CA TRP A 140 3.24 13.28 4.32
C TRP A 140 4.19 14.00 5.29
N THR A 141 5.19 13.29 5.83
CA THR A 141 6.19 13.86 6.74
C THR A 141 6.92 15.02 6.08
N ARG A 142 7.35 14.86 4.82
CA ARG A 142 8.01 15.94 4.07
C ARG A 142 7.11 17.16 3.95
N LEU A 143 5.85 16.98 3.53
CA LEU A 143 4.89 18.07 3.38
C LEU A 143 4.63 18.81 4.70
N MET A 144 4.60 18.07 5.82
CA MET A 144 4.41 18.67 7.15
C MET A 144 5.67 19.37 7.66
N GLN A 145 6.86 18.89 7.30
CA GLN A 145 8.14 19.46 7.75
C GLN A 145 8.68 20.59 6.85
N GLU A 146 8.12 20.81 5.68
CA GLU A 146 8.51 21.90 4.77
C GLU A 146 8.23 23.29 5.36
N ARG A 147 7.42 23.36 6.43
CA ARG A 147 6.98 24.61 7.07
C ARG A 147 6.90 24.46 8.58
N GLU A 148 7.28 25.50 9.29
CA GLU A 148 7.08 25.59 10.74
C GLU A 148 5.63 25.93 11.11
N VAL A 149 4.94 26.66 10.23
CA VAL A 149 3.54 27.07 10.43
C VAL A 149 2.72 26.72 9.20
N HIS A 150 1.65 25.99 9.42
CA HIS A 150 0.68 25.61 8.37
C HIS A 150 -0.51 26.56 8.35
N SER A 151 -0.93 26.95 7.15
CA SER A 151 -2.19 27.65 6.90
C SER A 151 -3.23 26.70 6.35
N ARG A 152 -4.49 27.15 6.26
CA ARG A 152 -5.55 26.40 5.57
C ARG A 152 -5.15 26.05 4.13
N GLU A 153 -4.54 27.02 3.43
CA GLU A 153 -4.12 26.85 2.03
C GLU A 153 -3.01 25.78 1.91
N SER A 154 -2.07 25.73 2.86
CA SER A 154 -1.03 24.70 2.86
C SER A 154 -1.58 23.31 3.14
N PHE A 155 -2.61 23.17 3.99
CA PHE A 155 -3.30 21.91 4.19
C PHE A 155 -4.10 21.47 2.97
N ILE A 156 -4.75 22.40 2.27
CA ILE A 156 -5.44 22.10 1.01
C ILE A 156 -4.41 21.61 -0.03
N ALA A 157 -3.28 22.29 -0.17
CA ALA A 157 -2.22 21.89 -1.09
C ALA A 157 -1.66 20.49 -0.73
N ALA A 158 -1.44 20.19 0.55
CA ALA A 158 -0.99 18.88 1.01
C ALA A 158 -2.04 17.77 0.77
N GLN A 159 -3.32 18.08 0.92
CA GLN A 159 -4.41 17.14 0.66
C GLN A 159 -4.57 16.83 -0.84
N LEU A 160 -4.23 17.76 -1.71
CA LEU A 160 -4.30 17.61 -3.16
C LEU A 160 -2.97 17.15 -3.78
N ASP A 161 -1.97 16.87 -2.96
CA ASP A 161 -0.68 16.37 -3.44
C ASP A 161 -0.80 14.97 -4.02
N THR A 162 -0.33 14.79 -5.25
CA THR A 162 -0.40 13.54 -6.00
C THR A 162 0.97 12.98 -6.35
N VAL A 163 2.05 13.50 -5.76
CA VAL A 163 3.39 13.02 -6.03
C VAL A 163 3.62 11.63 -5.45
N SER A 164 4.05 10.69 -6.28
CA SER A 164 4.42 9.32 -5.91
C SER A 164 5.90 9.21 -5.53
N PRO A 165 6.24 9.01 -4.24
CA PRO A 165 7.61 8.70 -3.84
C PRO A 165 8.12 7.39 -4.43
N ASP A 166 7.23 6.41 -4.60
CA ASP A 166 7.58 5.12 -5.21
C ASP A 166 8.04 5.30 -6.64
N ALA A 167 7.32 6.12 -7.43
CA ALA A 167 7.75 6.41 -8.80
C ALA A 167 9.14 7.06 -8.83
N ARG A 168 9.39 8.01 -7.93
CA ARG A 168 10.70 8.67 -7.81
C ARG A 168 11.84 7.72 -7.39
N THR A 169 11.51 6.66 -6.66
CA THR A 169 12.47 5.66 -6.20
C THR A 169 12.67 4.55 -7.23
N ILE A 170 11.59 4.01 -7.77
CA ILE A 170 11.61 2.81 -8.61
C ILE A 170 12.00 3.13 -10.05
N LEU A 171 11.45 4.22 -10.63
CA LEU A 171 11.71 4.56 -12.03
C LEU A 171 13.20 4.68 -12.38
N PRO A 172 14.05 5.37 -11.59
CA PRO A 172 15.49 5.42 -11.85
C PRO A 172 16.18 4.05 -11.77
N LEU A 173 15.65 3.13 -10.97
CA LEU A 173 16.22 1.78 -10.82
C LEU A 173 15.87 0.90 -12.03
N ILE A 174 14.60 0.82 -12.38
CA ILE A 174 14.12 -0.05 -13.47
C ILE A 174 14.48 0.48 -14.85
N GLY A 175 14.63 1.81 -15.00
CA GLY A 175 14.98 2.48 -16.24
C GLY A 175 16.48 2.66 -16.47
N LYS A 176 17.32 2.39 -15.47
CA LYS A 176 18.75 2.75 -15.43
C LYS A 176 19.49 2.50 -16.75
N ASP A 177 19.36 1.31 -17.31
CA ASP A 177 20.08 0.87 -18.50
C ASP A 177 19.19 0.87 -19.76
N LEU A 178 17.99 1.42 -19.67
CA LEU A 178 17.01 1.49 -20.75
C LEU A 178 16.90 2.89 -21.37
N TRP A 179 17.44 3.94 -20.70
CA TRP A 179 17.40 5.30 -21.20
C TRP A 179 18.09 5.41 -22.56
N PHE A 180 17.32 5.88 -23.53
CA PHE A 180 17.78 5.92 -24.91
C PHE A 180 18.59 7.19 -25.20
N THR A 181 19.76 7.00 -25.83
CA THR A 181 20.67 8.10 -26.21
C THR A 181 21.12 8.06 -27.69
N GLY A 182 20.59 7.13 -28.48
CA GLY A 182 20.98 6.89 -29.86
C GLY A 182 20.02 7.48 -30.91
N GLU A 183 20.06 6.94 -32.12
CA GLU A 183 19.13 7.30 -33.19
C GLU A 183 17.73 6.74 -32.95
N ALA A 184 16.71 7.46 -33.38
CA ALA A 184 15.33 7.04 -33.26
C ALA A 184 15.07 5.82 -34.13
N ALA A 185 14.45 4.79 -33.53
CA ALA A 185 13.97 3.63 -34.29
C ALA A 185 12.87 4.04 -35.29
N PRO A 186 12.64 3.24 -36.35
CA PRO A 186 11.62 3.55 -37.37
C PRO A 186 10.22 3.70 -36.75
N GLU A 187 9.45 4.66 -37.26
CA GLU A 187 8.07 4.88 -36.83
C GLU A 187 7.23 3.61 -37.02
N GLY A 188 6.32 3.38 -36.07
CA GLY A 188 5.42 2.24 -36.04
C GLY A 188 6.04 0.94 -35.50
N THR A 189 7.32 0.95 -35.09
CA THR A 189 7.96 -0.20 -34.44
C THR A 189 7.75 -0.18 -32.93
N PRO A 190 7.70 -1.36 -32.27
CA PRO A 190 7.63 -1.46 -30.80
C PRO A 190 8.82 -0.72 -30.12
N GLU A 191 9.99 -0.79 -30.71
CA GLU A 191 11.18 -0.10 -30.21
C GLU A 191 11.01 1.42 -30.22
N ARG A 192 10.41 1.97 -31.28
CA ARG A 192 10.09 3.40 -31.37
C ARG A 192 9.09 3.82 -30.26
N LEU A 193 8.06 3.00 -30.05
CA LEU A 193 7.09 3.24 -28.99
C LEU A 193 7.77 3.25 -27.61
N ARG A 194 8.65 2.29 -27.34
CA ARG A 194 9.43 2.21 -26.11
C ARG A 194 10.32 3.45 -25.92
N GLN A 195 11.02 3.88 -26.97
CA GLN A 195 11.85 5.09 -26.91
C GLN A 195 11.03 6.33 -26.56
N ARG A 196 9.84 6.50 -27.16
CA ARG A 196 8.95 7.62 -26.84
C ARG A 196 8.45 7.57 -25.40
N ALA A 197 8.02 6.39 -24.93
CA ALA A 197 7.59 6.20 -23.54
C ALA A 197 8.70 6.52 -22.54
N LEU A 198 9.93 6.05 -22.80
CA LEU A 198 11.09 6.35 -21.96
C LEU A 198 11.44 7.85 -21.98
N THR A 199 11.32 8.54 -23.12
CA THR A 199 11.54 9.98 -23.20
C THR A 199 10.56 10.75 -22.31
N LEU A 200 9.27 10.40 -22.34
CA LEU A 200 8.26 10.99 -21.46
C LEU A 200 8.59 10.74 -19.99
N LEU A 201 8.88 9.50 -19.64
CA LEU A 201 9.21 9.13 -18.26
C LEU A 201 10.50 9.77 -17.73
N ALA A 202 11.46 10.08 -18.60
CA ALA A 202 12.71 10.73 -18.20
C ALA A 202 12.52 12.18 -17.73
N GLU A 203 11.49 12.86 -18.23
CA GLU A 203 11.16 14.25 -17.88
C GLU A 203 10.10 14.32 -16.76
N TRP A 204 9.50 13.18 -16.39
CA TRP A 204 8.43 13.14 -15.42
C TRP A 204 8.94 13.21 -13.98
N ASP A 205 8.33 14.06 -13.18
CA ASP A 205 8.72 14.33 -11.80
C ASP A 205 8.04 13.44 -10.76
N GLY A 206 7.22 12.49 -11.19
CA GLY A 206 6.47 11.58 -10.33
C GLY A 206 5.12 12.12 -9.86
N GLU A 207 4.65 13.26 -10.37
CA GLU A 207 3.29 13.73 -10.11
C GLU A 207 2.28 12.88 -10.89
N MET A 208 1.31 12.28 -10.15
CA MET A 208 0.25 11.44 -10.74
C MET A 208 -0.88 12.30 -11.30
N ASN A 209 -0.54 13.19 -12.24
CA ASN A 209 -1.48 14.11 -12.87
C ASN A 209 -2.40 13.37 -13.85
N GLU A 210 -3.71 13.55 -13.69
CA GLU A 210 -4.73 12.86 -14.48
C GLU A 210 -4.67 13.17 -16.00
N HIS A 211 -4.10 14.31 -16.38
CA HIS A 211 -4.01 14.74 -17.78
C HIS A 211 -2.74 14.29 -18.50
N LEU A 212 -1.84 13.60 -17.81
CA LEU A 212 -0.55 13.17 -18.36
C LEU A 212 -0.52 11.66 -18.66
N PRO A 213 0.26 11.23 -19.67
CA PRO A 213 0.44 9.81 -19.98
C PRO A 213 1.46 9.11 -19.08
N GLU A 214 2.44 9.83 -18.51
CA GLU A 214 3.55 9.27 -17.75
C GLU A 214 3.10 8.44 -16.56
N PRO A 215 2.14 8.88 -15.73
CA PRO A 215 1.63 8.07 -14.63
C PRO A 215 1.04 6.75 -15.09
N LEU A 216 0.31 6.75 -16.21
CA LEU A 216 -0.30 5.56 -16.76
C LEU A 216 0.74 4.58 -17.30
N ILE A 217 1.76 5.08 -18.01
CA ILE A 217 2.87 4.27 -18.51
C ILE A 217 3.62 3.63 -17.34
N TYR A 218 3.96 4.42 -16.31
CA TYR A 218 4.64 3.94 -15.12
C TYR A 218 3.83 2.86 -14.38
N ALA A 219 2.56 3.12 -14.12
CA ALA A 219 1.69 2.17 -13.41
C ALA A 219 1.54 0.84 -14.18
N ALA A 220 1.37 0.90 -15.50
CA ALA A 220 1.31 -0.29 -16.33
C ALA A 220 2.65 -1.05 -16.33
N TRP A 221 3.77 -0.34 -16.41
CA TRP A 221 5.11 -0.93 -16.40
C TRP A 221 5.42 -1.66 -15.09
N VAL A 222 5.25 -1.02 -13.93
CA VAL A 222 5.54 -1.67 -12.64
C VAL A 222 4.62 -2.86 -12.37
N ARG A 223 3.37 -2.81 -12.84
CA ARG A 223 2.44 -3.93 -12.75
C ARG A 223 2.90 -5.11 -13.61
N ALA A 224 3.28 -4.86 -14.86
CA ALA A 224 3.82 -5.90 -15.75
C ALA A 224 5.14 -6.45 -15.21
N LEU A 225 5.98 -5.58 -14.65
CA LEU A 225 7.26 -5.95 -14.05
C LEU A 225 7.07 -6.90 -12.86
N GLN A 226 6.23 -6.54 -11.89
CA GLN A 226 5.97 -7.41 -10.76
C GLN A 226 5.43 -8.77 -11.21
N HIS A 227 4.49 -8.78 -12.16
CA HIS A 227 3.97 -10.03 -12.70
C HIS A 227 5.08 -10.91 -13.29
N ARG A 228 5.98 -10.35 -14.09
CA ARG A 228 7.10 -11.09 -14.68
C ARG A 228 8.07 -11.64 -13.64
N LEU A 229 8.32 -10.88 -12.57
CA LEU A 229 9.23 -11.28 -11.50
C LEU A 229 8.70 -12.43 -10.64
N ILE A 230 7.37 -12.65 -10.59
CA ILE A 230 6.80 -13.62 -9.63
C ILE A 230 6.08 -14.79 -10.30
N VAL A 231 5.77 -14.70 -11.59
CA VAL A 231 4.86 -15.67 -12.22
C VAL A 231 5.45 -17.06 -12.34
N ASP A 232 6.75 -17.17 -12.57
CA ASP A 232 7.45 -18.45 -12.74
C ASP A 232 7.75 -19.14 -11.40
N GLU A 233 8.05 -18.41 -10.34
CA GLU A 233 8.23 -18.97 -9.00
C GLU A 233 6.90 -19.34 -8.34
N LEU A 234 5.88 -18.49 -8.49
CA LEU A 234 4.62 -18.66 -7.79
C LEU A 234 3.56 -19.42 -8.61
N GLY A 235 3.73 -19.53 -9.93
CA GLY A 235 2.75 -20.16 -10.81
C GLY A 235 1.34 -19.59 -10.59
N PRO A 236 0.31 -20.46 -10.37
CA PRO A 236 -1.06 -19.99 -10.15
C PRO A 236 -1.25 -19.09 -8.92
N LEU A 237 -0.33 -19.15 -7.95
CA LEU A 237 -0.39 -18.27 -6.77
C LEU A 237 -0.02 -16.83 -7.09
N SER A 238 0.61 -16.54 -8.21
CA SER A 238 0.98 -15.17 -8.61
C SER A 238 -0.21 -14.22 -8.67
N ALA A 239 -1.41 -14.74 -8.95
CA ALA A 239 -2.65 -13.94 -8.97
C ALA A 239 -3.01 -13.35 -7.59
N GLU A 240 -2.63 -14.03 -6.50
CA GLU A 240 -2.84 -13.55 -5.12
C GLU A 240 -1.87 -12.43 -4.74
N PHE A 241 -0.79 -12.24 -5.52
CA PHE A 241 0.26 -11.25 -5.32
C PHE A 241 0.31 -10.22 -6.47
N ALA A 242 -0.84 -9.96 -7.09
CA ALA A 242 -0.95 -9.01 -8.21
C ALA A 242 -0.82 -7.54 -7.80
N HIS A 243 -0.95 -7.23 -6.49
CA HIS A 243 -0.71 -5.88 -5.98
C HIS A 243 0.78 -5.54 -6.07
N VAL A 244 1.09 -4.37 -6.62
CA VAL A 244 2.49 -3.93 -6.74
C VAL A 244 3.05 -3.61 -5.36
N GLU A 245 4.21 -4.24 -5.06
CA GLU A 245 4.95 -4.04 -3.83
C GLU A 245 6.26 -3.27 -4.10
N PRO A 246 6.29 -1.95 -3.93
CA PRO A 246 7.45 -1.12 -4.27
C PRO A 246 8.74 -1.56 -3.58
N LEU A 247 8.67 -1.94 -2.30
CA LEU A 247 9.84 -2.46 -1.56
C LEU A 247 10.39 -3.77 -2.15
N PHE A 248 9.53 -4.64 -2.67
CA PHE A 248 9.97 -5.85 -3.36
C PHE A 248 10.75 -5.49 -4.63
N LEU A 249 10.20 -4.61 -5.46
CA LEU A 249 10.86 -4.15 -6.68
C LEU A 249 12.21 -3.48 -6.35
N GLU A 250 12.25 -2.61 -5.35
CA GLU A 250 13.49 -1.96 -4.92
C GLU A 250 14.55 -2.97 -4.48
N ARG A 251 14.17 -3.98 -3.67
CA ARG A 251 15.09 -5.03 -3.21
C ARG A 251 15.64 -5.85 -4.36
N VAL A 252 14.81 -6.20 -5.35
CA VAL A 252 15.21 -6.95 -6.53
C VAL A 252 16.21 -6.15 -7.36
N PHE A 253 15.91 -4.90 -7.69
CA PHE A 253 16.76 -4.07 -8.55
C PHE A 253 18.03 -3.53 -7.86
N ARG A 254 18.07 -3.53 -6.53
CA ARG A 254 19.29 -3.27 -5.75
C ARG A 254 20.05 -4.52 -5.36
N ASP A 255 19.56 -5.70 -5.74
CA ASP A 255 20.11 -7.01 -5.36
C ASP A 255 20.32 -7.18 -3.86
N ILE A 256 19.40 -6.69 -3.04
CA ILE A 256 19.51 -6.77 -1.58
C ILE A 256 19.37 -8.23 -1.15
N GLU A 257 20.43 -8.76 -0.52
CA GLU A 257 20.51 -10.16 -0.06
C GLU A 257 20.31 -11.19 -1.19
N GLY A 258 20.74 -10.84 -2.42
CA GLY A 258 20.63 -11.73 -3.59
C GLY A 258 19.22 -11.77 -4.18
N ALA A 259 18.40 -10.76 -3.94
CA ALA A 259 17.05 -10.68 -4.49
C ALA A 259 17.02 -10.51 -6.02
N GLY A 260 18.14 -10.10 -6.65
CA GLY A 260 18.25 -10.02 -8.10
C GLY A 260 17.99 -11.34 -8.83
N ARG A 261 18.05 -12.48 -8.13
CA ARG A 261 17.69 -13.80 -8.67
C ARG A 261 16.22 -13.91 -9.14
N TRP A 262 15.33 -13.06 -8.66
CA TRP A 262 13.94 -12.99 -9.14
C TRP A 262 13.83 -12.51 -10.60
N CYS A 263 14.92 -12.05 -11.19
CA CYS A 263 14.95 -11.66 -12.60
C CYS A 263 15.23 -12.83 -13.53
N ASP A 264 15.71 -13.97 -13.03
CA ASP A 264 15.98 -15.16 -13.82
C ASP A 264 14.69 -15.96 -14.03
N VAL A 265 14.26 -16.10 -15.27
CA VAL A 265 13.05 -16.87 -15.63
C VAL A 265 13.38 -18.36 -15.63
N MET A 266 12.98 -19.07 -14.57
CA MET A 266 13.35 -20.48 -14.34
C MET A 266 13.05 -21.44 -15.51
N GLN A 267 12.08 -21.13 -16.37
CA GLN A 267 11.72 -21.96 -17.52
C GLN A 267 12.49 -21.58 -18.79
N SER A 268 13.27 -20.50 -18.77
CA SER A 268 14.09 -20.10 -19.92
C SER A 268 15.46 -20.75 -19.91
N GLY A 269 16.16 -20.79 -21.06
CA GLY A 269 17.51 -21.32 -21.15
C GLY A 269 18.60 -20.33 -20.74
N PRO A 270 18.55 -19.06 -21.19
CA PRO A 270 19.44 -18.02 -20.75
C PRO A 270 19.03 -17.48 -19.38
N VAL A 271 20.01 -16.99 -18.59
CA VAL A 271 19.76 -16.25 -17.36
C VAL A 271 19.47 -14.81 -17.72
N GLU A 272 18.27 -14.32 -17.44
CA GLU A 272 17.89 -12.94 -17.69
C GLU A 272 18.48 -12.00 -16.65
N THR A 273 18.87 -10.82 -17.09
CA THR A 273 19.22 -9.71 -16.21
C THR A 273 17.96 -8.96 -15.77
N CYS A 274 18.01 -8.24 -14.65
CA CYS A 274 16.89 -7.37 -14.25
C CYS A 274 16.59 -6.29 -15.29
N THR A 275 17.59 -5.83 -16.06
CA THR A 275 17.40 -4.92 -17.19
C THR A 275 16.58 -5.59 -18.31
N ASP A 276 16.83 -6.86 -18.62
CA ASP A 276 16.05 -7.59 -19.63
C ASP A 276 14.59 -7.73 -19.21
N VAL A 277 14.36 -8.12 -17.95
CA VAL A 277 13.00 -8.26 -17.40
C VAL A 277 12.29 -6.92 -17.38
N ALA A 278 12.96 -5.83 -16.98
CA ALA A 278 12.38 -4.48 -17.00
C ALA A 278 11.99 -4.05 -18.43
N ARG A 279 12.85 -4.32 -19.41
CA ARG A 279 12.59 -4.03 -20.83
C ARG A 279 11.40 -4.82 -21.36
N MET A 280 11.36 -6.13 -21.09
CA MET A 280 10.25 -7.00 -21.51
C MET A 280 8.93 -6.56 -20.85
N ALA A 281 8.97 -6.20 -19.57
CA ALA A 281 7.80 -5.70 -18.86
C ALA A 281 7.29 -4.37 -19.42
N LEU A 282 8.19 -3.48 -19.84
CA LEU A 282 7.80 -2.23 -20.50
C LEU A 282 7.14 -2.51 -21.86
N ASP A 283 7.70 -3.44 -22.64
CA ASP A 283 7.11 -3.83 -23.95
C ASP A 283 5.70 -4.41 -23.77
N ASP A 284 5.48 -5.27 -22.76
CA ASP A 284 4.15 -5.81 -22.43
C ASP A 284 3.17 -4.71 -22.02
N ALA A 285 3.62 -3.79 -21.17
CA ALA A 285 2.81 -2.67 -20.72
C ALA A 285 2.40 -1.77 -21.89
N LEU A 286 3.33 -1.45 -22.78
CA LEU A 286 3.07 -0.60 -23.94
C LEU A 286 2.15 -1.29 -24.97
N LEU A 287 2.29 -2.61 -25.15
CA LEU A 287 1.38 -3.39 -25.98
C LEU A 287 -0.04 -3.33 -25.42
N TRP A 288 -0.21 -3.64 -24.15
CA TRP A 288 -1.51 -3.58 -23.47
C TRP A 288 -2.12 -2.17 -23.52
N LEU A 289 -1.33 -1.13 -23.26
CA LEU A 289 -1.80 0.27 -23.36
C LEU A 289 -2.21 0.64 -24.80
N THR A 290 -1.48 0.16 -25.80
CA THR A 290 -1.82 0.41 -27.20
C THR A 290 -3.15 -0.25 -27.58
N GLU A 291 -3.41 -1.45 -27.09
CA GLU A 291 -4.66 -2.18 -27.32
C GLU A 291 -5.86 -1.52 -26.62
N THR A 292 -5.65 -0.97 -25.42
CA THR A 292 -6.73 -0.38 -24.61
C THR A 292 -6.96 1.09 -24.87
N ASN A 293 -5.91 1.87 -25.14
CA ASN A 293 -5.95 3.34 -25.24
C ASN A 293 -5.57 3.86 -26.65
N GLY A 294 -5.26 2.97 -27.60
CA GLY A 294 -4.84 3.36 -28.95
C GLY A 294 -3.34 3.67 -29.06
N ARG A 295 -2.87 3.99 -30.28
CA ARG A 295 -1.43 4.05 -30.62
C ARG A 295 -0.72 5.34 -30.24
N GLY A 296 -1.43 6.37 -29.87
CA GLY A 296 -0.83 7.70 -29.60
C GLY A 296 -0.41 7.82 -28.13
N VAL A 297 0.85 7.48 -27.81
CA VAL A 297 1.37 7.46 -26.42
C VAL A 297 1.17 8.81 -25.70
N GLU A 298 1.33 9.93 -26.39
CA GLU A 298 1.16 11.27 -25.84
C GLU A 298 -0.31 11.65 -25.61
N SER A 299 -1.25 10.88 -26.19
CA SER A 299 -2.69 11.10 -26.00
C SER A 299 -3.25 10.29 -24.82
N TRP A 300 -2.49 9.36 -24.27
CA TRP A 300 -2.94 8.59 -23.09
C TRP A 300 -3.10 9.51 -21.89
N ARG A 301 -4.03 9.15 -21.01
CA ARG A 301 -4.34 9.94 -19.81
C ARG A 301 -4.47 9.03 -18.61
N TRP A 302 -3.81 9.39 -17.53
CA TRP A 302 -3.93 8.67 -16.25
C TRP A 302 -5.38 8.65 -15.77
N GLY A 303 -6.10 9.78 -15.87
CA GLY A 303 -7.48 9.91 -15.45
C GLY A 303 -8.45 8.94 -16.13
N ASP A 304 -8.20 8.59 -17.41
CA ASP A 304 -9.06 7.65 -18.14
C ASP A 304 -8.95 6.20 -17.60
N ALA A 305 -7.84 5.85 -16.95
CA ALA A 305 -7.59 4.52 -16.41
C ALA A 305 -7.72 4.45 -14.88
N HIS A 306 -7.65 5.57 -14.20
CA HIS A 306 -7.71 5.67 -12.74
C HIS A 306 -8.92 6.47 -12.29
N GLU A 307 -10.10 5.88 -12.49
CA GLU A 307 -11.37 6.47 -12.04
C GLU A 307 -11.78 5.93 -10.68
N ALA A 308 -12.24 6.82 -9.79
CA ALA A 308 -12.87 6.43 -8.55
C ALA A 308 -14.31 5.96 -8.82
N THR A 309 -14.55 4.67 -8.87
CA THR A 309 -15.89 4.09 -8.98
C THR A 309 -16.49 3.89 -7.59
N HIS A 310 -17.66 4.43 -7.34
CA HIS A 310 -18.42 4.23 -6.11
C HIS A 310 -19.50 3.14 -6.28
N ASP A 311 -19.14 2.05 -6.93
CA ASP A 311 -20.05 0.94 -7.19
C ASP A 311 -20.57 0.32 -5.88
N HIS A 312 -21.88 0.19 -5.76
CA HIS A 312 -22.45 -0.54 -4.62
C HIS A 312 -22.02 -2.01 -4.67
N PRO A 313 -21.47 -2.60 -3.57
CA PRO A 313 -20.84 -3.93 -3.59
C PRO A 313 -21.74 -5.05 -4.13
N VAL A 314 -23.06 -4.93 -3.94
CA VAL A 314 -24.06 -5.89 -4.41
C VAL A 314 -24.79 -5.38 -5.64
N LEU A 315 -25.40 -4.18 -5.55
CA LEU A 315 -26.25 -3.63 -6.60
C LEU A 315 -25.47 -3.18 -7.84
N GLY A 316 -24.22 -2.75 -7.69
CA GLY A 316 -23.35 -2.36 -8.80
C GLY A 316 -23.05 -3.48 -9.79
N LYS A 317 -23.24 -4.74 -9.39
CA LYS A 317 -23.10 -5.94 -10.24
C LYS A 317 -24.41 -6.34 -10.93
N THR A 318 -25.52 -5.69 -10.62
CA THR A 318 -26.84 -6.02 -11.16
C THR A 318 -27.15 -5.12 -12.35
N PRO A 319 -27.40 -5.66 -13.57
CA PRO A 319 -27.84 -4.85 -14.70
C PRO A 319 -29.05 -4.00 -14.30
N PHE A 320 -29.08 -2.76 -14.76
CA PHE A 320 -30.11 -1.72 -14.46
C PHE A 320 -30.09 -1.11 -13.04
N LEU A 321 -29.29 -1.59 -12.12
CA LEU A 321 -29.15 -0.99 -10.78
C LEU A 321 -27.77 -0.34 -10.56
N LYS A 322 -26.95 -0.32 -11.58
CA LYS A 322 -25.58 0.24 -11.57
C LYS A 322 -25.56 1.79 -11.57
N TRP A 323 -26.72 2.42 -11.75
CA TRP A 323 -26.88 3.89 -11.86
C TRP A 323 -27.41 4.47 -10.55
#